data_b120af48d15f64259e72ad7485efcb23
#
_entry.id   b120af48d15f64259e72ad7485efcb23
#
_cell.length_a   1.000
_cell.length_b   1.000
_cell.length_c   1.000
_cell.angle_alpha   90.00
_cell.angle_beta   90.00
_cell.angle_gamma   90.00
#
_symmetry.space_group_name_H-M   'P 1'
#
loop_
_entity.id
_entity.type
_entity.pdbx_description
1 polymer ?
#
loop_
_entity_poly.entity_id
_entity_poly.type
_entity_poly.pdbx_seq_one_letter_code
_entity_poly.pdbx_strand_id
1 'polypeptide(L)'
;MEMRRMTARNGESLAFSAAGLGTGPLGDFFELLDEKTAISTVEQGLASGVRVFDSSPHYGNGLAESRMGAGLRRAQRDQIVVSSKIGRIMDPFGKKPEVRKDVVSPGFAGGFPHAPRFDYSYDGAMRSIEHSLLRIGLDRLDIVLIHDCDVWTHGRDDAGPRFKEAMAGAYVALDKLRREKVVKAIGFGINEAGTCVKFARAGDFDVAMMAGRYSLLDQTGLQEFLPLASEKGMGVMLAGVFNSGILATGSIPGAKFDYAVAPEAIMTRVKEIEEVCRRHHVTIRQAALQFAIAHPAVVSVVLGAVTPDEVKANVHDASVEMPASLWSDLKTANLLNSAAPTAG
;
A
#
# COMPACT_ATOMS: atom_id res chain seq x y z
N MET A 1 -8.01 -14.20 -11.23
CA MET A 1 -6.93 -13.28 -10.78
C MET A 1 -5.66 -14.09 -10.52
N GLU A 2 -4.52 -13.63 -11.02
CA GLU A 2 -3.21 -14.26 -10.83
C GLU A 2 -2.83 -14.37 -9.36
N MET A 3 -2.20 -15.49 -8.99
CA MET A 3 -1.69 -15.74 -7.64
C MET A 3 -0.16 -15.83 -7.69
N ARG A 4 0.50 -15.10 -6.80
CA ARG A 4 1.96 -15.07 -6.64
C ARG A 4 2.35 -15.63 -5.30
N ARG A 5 3.48 -16.30 -5.23
CA ARG A 5 3.97 -16.93 -4.00
C ARG A 5 5.36 -16.42 -3.66
N MET A 6 5.60 -16.24 -2.37
CA MET A 6 6.94 -16.03 -1.84
C MET A 6 7.13 -16.89 -0.59
N THR A 7 8.40 -17.17 -0.29
CA THR A 7 8.80 -17.82 0.97
C THR A 7 9.53 -16.77 1.81
N ALA A 8 9.03 -16.53 3.00
CA ALA A 8 9.67 -15.65 3.97
C ALA A 8 10.93 -16.29 4.57
N ARG A 9 11.79 -15.50 5.19
CA ARG A 9 13.09 -15.95 5.74
C ARG A 9 12.96 -16.98 6.86
N ASN A 10 11.81 -17.08 7.51
CA ASN A 10 11.51 -18.14 8.50
C ASN A 10 10.95 -19.43 7.88
N GLY A 11 10.90 -19.51 6.55
CA GLY A 11 10.39 -20.66 5.81
C GLY A 11 8.88 -20.69 5.58
N GLU A 12 8.14 -19.71 6.12
CA GLU A 12 6.68 -19.61 5.92
C GLU A 12 6.35 -19.18 4.49
N SER A 13 5.34 -19.80 3.89
CA SER A 13 4.87 -19.46 2.54
C SER A 13 3.68 -18.50 2.62
N LEU A 14 3.70 -17.51 1.75
CA LEU A 14 2.64 -16.52 1.56
C LEU A 14 2.15 -16.57 0.11
N ALA A 15 0.83 -16.59 -0.07
CA ALA A 15 0.18 -16.55 -1.37
C ALA A 15 -0.56 -15.22 -1.54
N PHE A 16 -0.15 -14.42 -2.51
CA PHE A 16 -0.68 -13.09 -2.80
C PHE A 16 -1.58 -13.15 -4.02
N SER A 17 -2.73 -12.50 -3.98
CA SER A 17 -3.44 -12.11 -5.19
C SER A 17 -2.74 -10.91 -5.85
N ALA A 18 -2.66 -10.87 -7.17
CA ALA A 18 -2.01 -9.77 -7.90
C ALA A 18 -2.59 -8.38 -7.52
N ALA A 19 -3.91 -8.33 -7.28
CA ALA A 19 -4.56 -7.18 -6.66
C ALA A 19 -4.96 -7.50 -5.21
N GLY A 20 -4.56 -6.64 -4.28
CA GLY A 20 -4.93 -6.64 -2.87
C GLY A 20 -5.88 -5.48 -2.55
N LEU A 21 -6.58 -5.55 -1.42
CA LEU A 21 -7.41 -4.47 -0.90
C LEU A 21 -6.66 -3.70 0.21
N GLY A 22 -6.40 -2.42 -0.04
CA GLY A 22 -5.93 -1.46 0.94
C GLY A 22 -7.10 -0.73 1.60
N THR A 23 -7.15 -0.77 2.90
CA THR A 23 -8.29 -0.22 3.66
C THR A 23 -8.11 1.23 4.11
N GLY A 24 -7.08 1.91 3.65
CA GLY A 24 -6.87 3.33 3.97
C GLY A 24 -8.12 4.19 3.74
N PRO A 25 -8.80 4.09 2.58
CA PRO A 25 -10.04 4.82 2.34
C PRO A 25 -11.17 4.46 3.30
N LEU A 26 -11.22 3.22 3.80
CA LEU A 26 -12.22 2.76 4.76
C LEU A 26 -12.05 3.34 6.18
N GLY A 27 -11.01 4.14 6.41
CA GLY A 27 -10.81 4.94 7.62
C GLY A 27 -11.50 6.31 7.58
N ASP A 28 -12.47 6.52 6.70
CA ASP A 28 -13.10 7.83 6.46
C ASP A 28 -12.14 8.87 5.88
N PHE A 29 -11.37 8.45 4.89
CA PHE A 29 -10.39 9.30 4.22
C PHE A 29 -11.11 10.34 3.35
N PHE A 30 -10.97 11.62 3.67
CA PHE A 30 -11.64 12.76 3.08
C PHE A 30 -13.15 12.89 3.35
N GLU A 31 -13.91 11.82 3.51
CA GLU A 31 -15.35 11.81 3.74
C GLU A 31 -15.77 10.71 4.71
N LEU A 32 -16.94 10.87 5.31
CA LEU A 32 -17.56 9.85 6.16
C LEU A 32 -18.15 8.75 5.27
N LEU A 33 -17.82 7.50 5.56
CA LEU A 33 -18.39 6.36 4.88
C LEU A 33 -19.49 5.71 5.72
N ASP A 34 -20.54 5.24 5.05
CA ASP A 34 -21.51 4.37 5.67
C ASP A 34 -20.85 3.05 6.12
N GLU A 35 -21.10 2.68 7.36
CA GLU A 35 -20.48 1.52 8.01
C GLU A 35 -20.74 0.22 7.24
N LYS A 36 -21.99 0.02 6.81
CA LYS A 36 -22.40 -1.16 6.06
C LYS A 36 -21.69 -1.22 4.71
N THR A 37 -21.58 -0.12 4.02
CA THR A 37 -20.86 0.00 2.74
C THR A 37 -19.39 -0.32 2.93
N ALA A 38 -18.74 0.23 3.96
CA ALA A 38 -17.33 -0.02 4.23
C ALA A 38 -17.05 -1.52 4.51
N ILE A 39 -17.88 -2.17 5.33
CA ILE A 39 -17.75 -3.60 5.62
C ILE A 39 -18.03 -4.43 4.36
N SER A 40 -19.09 -4.11 3.60
CA SER A 40 -19.43 -4.81 2.36
C SER A 40 -18.33 -4.72 1.30
N THR A 41 -17.55 -3.64 1.31
CA THR A 41 -16.39 -3.47 0.42
C THR A 41 -15.32 -4.52 0.72
N VAL A 42 -15.06 -4.80 2.01
CA VAL A 42 -14.12 -5.87 2.41
C VAL A 42 -14.66 -7.25 2.05
N GLU A 43 -15.95 -7.50 2.33
CA GLU A 43 -16.63 -8.76 1.97
C GLU A 43 -16.61 -9.00 0.45
N GLN A 44 -16.81 -7.95 -0.35
CA GLN A 44 -16.69 -8.03 -1.81
C GLN A 44 -15.28 -8.39 -2.24
N GLY A 45 -14.25 -7.91 -1.53
CA GLY A 45 -12.86 -8.33 -1.76
C GLY A 45 -12.70 -9.85 -1.68
N LEU A 46 -13.19 -10.46 -0.60
CA LEU A 46 -13.20 -11.91 -0.43
C LEU A 46 -13.97 -12.61 -1.56
N ALA A 47 -15.18 -12.14 -1.85
CA ALA A 47 -16.04 -12.72 -2.89
C ALA A 47 -15.42 -12.63 -4.30
N SER A 48 -14.64 -11.58 -4.58
CA SER A 48 -13.91 -11.37 -5.84
C SER A 48 -12.56 -12.11 -5.90
N GLY A 49 -12.21 -12.88 -4.88
CA GLY A 49 -10.97 -13.67 -4.85
C GLY A 49 -9.72 -12.90 -4.42
N VAL A 50 -9.88 -11.71 -3.83
CA VAL A 50 -8.77 -11.00 -3.17
C VAL A 50 -8.27 -11.84 -2.00
N ARG A 51 -6.94 -11.94 -1.88
CA ARG A 51 -6.30 -12.70 -0.79
C ARG A 51 -5.41 -11.82 0.09
N VAL A 52 -5.13 -10.59 -0.30
CA VAL A 52 -4.31 -9.63 0.45
C VAL A 52 -5.20 -8.50 0.95
N PHE A 53 -5.21 -8.30 2.26
CA PHE A 53 -5.94 -7.22 2.94
C PHE A 53 -4.95 -6.45 3.81
N ASP A 54 -4.78 -5.18 3.51
CA ASP A 54 -3.82 -4.31 4.20
C ASP A 54 -4.52 -3.17 4.92
N SER A 55 -4.11 -2.92 6.15
CA SER A 55 -4.57 -1.82 6.97
C SER A 55 -3.42 -1.13 7.72
N SER A 56 -3.77 -0.21 8.59
CA SER A 56 -2.84 0.47 9.51
C SER A 56 -3.60 1.08 10.69
N PRO A 57 -3.01 1.13 11.88
CA PRO A 57 -3.52 1.93 12.99
C PRO A 57 -3.80 3.38 12.62
N HIS A 58 -3.00 3.94 11.70
CA HIS A 58 -3.17 5.33 11.24
C HIS A 58 -4.49 5.55 10.50
N TYR A 59 -5.03 4.57 9.82
CA TYR A 59 -6.19 4.75 8.94
C TYR A 59 -7.47 4.92 9.76
N GLY A 60 -7.93 6.18 9.86
CA GLY A 60 -9.04 6.56 10.71
C GLY A 60 -8.79 6.25 12.20
N ASN A 61 -7.54 6.35 12.67
CA ASN A 61 -7.14 6.07 14.05
C ASN A 61 -7.59 4.68 14.54
N GLY A 62 -7.55 3.69 13.64
CA GLY A 62 -7.93 2.30 13.90
C GLY A 62 -9.30 1.89 13.36
N LEU A 63 -10.09 2.82 12.82
CA LEU A 63 -11.42 2.52 12.25
C LEU A 63 -11.33 1.56 11.06
N ALA A 64 -10.36 1.78 10.14
CA ALA A 64 -10.16 0.89 8.99
C ALA A 64 -9.82 -0.55 9.41
N GLU A 65 -9.02 -0.73 10.46
CA GLU A 65 -8.72 -2.05 11.01
C GLU A 65 -9.98 -2.74 11.55
N SER A 66 -10.83 -2.01 12.27
CA SER A 66 -12.11 -2.53 12.79
C SER A 66 -13.04 -2.96 11.66
N ARG A 67 -13.21 -2.13 10.62
CA ARG A 67 -14.04 -2.44 9.44
C ARG A 67 -13.49 -3.62 8.64
N MET A 68 -12.18 -3.67 8.46
CA MET A 68 -11.51 -4.82 7.83
C MET A 68 -11.78 -6.10 8.60
N GLY A 69 -11.60 -6.09 9.92
CA GLY A 69 -11.85 -7.24 10.77
C GLY A 69 -13.30 -7.71 10.74
N ALA A 70 -14.26 -6.78 10.74
CA ALA A 70 -15.68 -7.09 10.61
C ALA A 70 -16.00 -7.81 9.29
N GLY A 71 -15.48 -7.32 8.16
CA GLY A 71 -15.68 -7.93 6.84
C GLY A 71 -14.93 -9.26 6.67
N LEU A 72 -13.81 -9.46 7.37
CA LEU A 72 -13.02 -10.70 7.30
C LEU A 72 -13.45 -11.76 8.31
N ARG A 73 -14.39 -11.50 9.20
CA ARG A 73 -14.77 -12.40 10.32
C ARG A 73 -15.14 -13.81 9.88
N ARG A 74 -15.67 -13.98 8.68
CA ARG A 74 -16.10 -15.29 8.12
C ARG A 74 -15.11 -15.81 7.07
N ALA A 75 -13.99 -15.16 6.86
CA ALA A 75 -12.98 -15.61 5.91
C ALA A 75 -12.32 -16.91 6.37
N GLN A 76 -11.94 -17.74 5.43
CA GLN A 76 -11.05 -18.87 5.72
C GLN A 76 -9.65 -18.33 5.96
N ARG A 77 -9.28 -18.19 7.23
CA ARG A 77 -8.11 -17.43 7.69
C ARG A 77 -6.79 -17.84 7.02
N ASP A 78 -6.62 -19.12 6.71
CA ASP A 78 -5.42 -19.65 6.06
C ASP A 78 -5.35 -19.36 4.55
N GLN A 79 -6.45 -18.89 3.96
CA GLN A 79 -6.50 -18.53 2.54
C GLN A 79 -6.26 -17.04 2.28
N ILE A 80 -6.08 -16.23 3.33
CA ILE A 80 -5.86 -14.79 3.19
C ILE A 80 -4.57 -14.37 3.87
N VAL A 81 -4.02 -13.28 3.39
CA VAL A 81 -2.88 -12.55 3.99
C VAL A 81 -3.42 -11.25 4.56
N VAL A 82 -3.30 -11.10 5.88
CA VAL A 82 -3.68 -9.88 6.58
C VAL A 82 -2.42 -9.15 6.99
N SER A 83 -2.29 -7.91 6.51
CA SER A 83 -1.19 -7.00 6.79
C SER A 83 -1.67 -5.82 7.63
N SER A 84 -0.89 -5.44 8.63
CA SER A 84 -1.02 -4.15 9.31
C SER A 84 0.36 -3.56 9.60
N LYS A 85 0.39 -2.40 10.26
CA LYS A 85 1.60 -1.61 10.38
C LYS A 85 1.84 -1.18 11.83
N ILE A 86 3.10 -0.85 12.13
CA ILE A 86 3.51 -0.32 13.45
C ILE A 86 4.25 1.02 13.26
N GLY A 87 4.57 1.67 14.37
CA GLY A 87 5.22 2.99 14.40
C GLY A 87 4.30 4.08 14.90
N ARG A 88 2.97 3.82 14.94
CA ARG A 88 1.99 4.65 15.65
C ARG A 88 1.18 3.84 16.64
N ILE A 89 1.04 4.38 17.85
CA ILE A 89 0.14 3.88 18.87
C ILE A 89 -1.10 4.78 18.89
N MET A 90 -2.27 4.19 18.94
CA MET A 90 -3.53 4.89 19.12
C MET A 90 -3.83 5.01 20.61
N ASP A 91 -3.70 6.22 21.17
CA ASP A 91 -3.95 6.51 22.57
C ASP A 91 -5.45 6.81 22.79
N PRO A 92 -6.20 5.96 23.51
CA PRO A 92 -7.62 6.18 23.79
C PRO A 92 -7.90 7.34 24.72
N PHE A 93 -6.92 7.79 25.49
CA PHE A 93 -7.04 8.91 26.43
C PHE A 93 -6.50 10.21 25.87
N GLY A 94 -5.87 10.18 24.69
CA GLY A 94 -5.35 11.36 24.04
C GLY A 94 -6.45 12.24 23.44
N LYS A 95 -6.15 13.53 23.28
CA LYS A 95 -7.05 14.44 22.57
C LYS A 95 -7.17 14.02 21.12
N LYS A 96 -8.41 13.86 20.63
CA LYS A 96 -8.69 13.57 19.22
C LYS A 96 -7.99 14.62 18.34
N PRO A 97 -7.18 14.21 17.36
CA PRO A 97 -6.53 15.15 16.45
C PRO A 97 -7.59 15.87 15.61
N GLU A 98 -7.34 17.13 15.32
CA GLU A 98 -8.13 17.85 14.33
C GLU A 98 -7.91 17.23 12.94
N VAL A 99 -8.94 17.24 12.12
CA VAL A 99 -8.83 16.80 10.72
C VAL A 99 -7.89 17.75 9.99
N ARG A 100 -6.73 17.24 9.61
CA ARG A 100 -5.75 17.99 8.83
C ARG A 100 -6.11 17.90 7.35
N LYS A 101 -6.13 19.06 6.70
CA LYS A 101 -6.42 19.21 5.27
C LYS A 101 -5.16 19.54 4.45
N ASP A 102 -3.99 19.33 5.05
CA ASP A 102 -2.73 19.55 4.35
C ASP A 102 -2.33 18.34 3.47
N VAL A 103 -1.38 18.58 2.56
CA VAL A 103 -0.93 17.60 1.58
C VAL A 103 -0.13 16.45 2.22
N VAL A 104 0.52 16.73 3.35
CA VAL A 104 1.47 15.82 4.01
C VAL A 104 0.77 14.79 4.89
N SER A 105 -0.43 15.13 5.35
CA SER A 105 -1.23 14.25 6.20
C SER A 105 -2.65 14.20 5.64
N PRO A 106 -2.99 13.14 4.90
CA PRO A 106 -4.34 12.97 4.41
C PRO A 106 -5.31 13.08 5.58
N GLY A 107 -6.33 13.95 5.42
CA GLY A 107 -7.34 14.15 6.45
C GLY A 107 -8.28 12.96 6.52
N PHE A 108 -8.52 12.47 7.73
CA PHE A 108 -9.62 11.57 8.00
C PHE A 108 -10.80 12.40 8.50
N ALA A 109 -11.91 12.38 7.75
CA ALA A 109 -13.12 13.10 8.09
C ALA A 109 -13.81 12.56 9.35
N GLY A 110 -13.56 11.28 9.63
CA GLY A 110 -14.03 10.55 10.79
C GLY A 110 -12.88 9.85 11.53
N GLY A 111 -13.13 8.59 11.88
CA GLY A 111 -12.16 7.77 12.60
C GLY A 111 -12.49 7.66 14.09
N PHE A 112 -11.78 6.73 14.77
CA PHE A 112 -11.93 6.56 16.20
C PHE A 112 -11.39 7.78 16.98
N PRO A 113 -11.95 8.09 18.16
CA PRO A 113 -11.51 9.21 19.00
C PRO A 113 -10.21 8.89 19.74
N HIS A 114 -9.22 8.39 19.01
CA HIS A 114 -7.92 8.05 19.56
C HIS A 114 -6.86 9.02 19.04
N ALA A 115 -5.90 9.40 19.87
CA ALA A 115 -4.80 10.26 19.47
C ALA A 115 -3.63 9.42 18.93
N PRO A 116 -3.16 9.63 17.68
CA PRO A 116 -2.00 8.94 17.17
C PRO A 116 -0.72 9.50 17.82
N ARG A 117 0.18 8.60 18.25
CA ARG A 117 1.50 8.92 18.76
C ARG A 117 2.55 8.05 18.09
N PHE A 118 3.60 8.66 17.56
CA PHE A 118 4.73 7.92 17.02
C PHE A 118 5.52 7.21 18.11
N ASP A 119 5.81 5.92 17.89
CA ASP A 119 6.61 5.12 18.79
C ASP A 119 7.20 3.92 18.00
N TYR A 120 8.47 4.03 17.64
CA TYR A 120 9.19 2.97 16.93
C TYR A 120 10.06 2.12 17.87
N SER A 121 9.89 2.28 19.20
CA SER A 121 10.56 1.43 20.18
C SER A 121 10.09 -0.02 20.07
N TYR A 122 10.82 -0.92 20.73
CA TYR A 122 10.43 -2.33 20.86
C TYR A 122 9.04 -2.49 21.49
N ASP A 123 8.83 -1.84 22.64
CA ASP A 123 7.56 -1.91 23.39
C ASP A 123 6.43 -1.22 22.60
N GLY A 124 6.74 -0.13 21.89
CA GLY A 124 5.82 0.55 21.00
C GLY A 124 5.33 -0.35 19.87
N ALA A 125 6.24 -1.10 19.23
CA ALA A 125 5.91 -2.05 18.20
C ALA A 125 5.01 -3.19 18.71
N MET A 126 5.39 -3.82 19.86
CA MET A 126 4.60 -4.90 20.47
C MET A 126 3.19 -4.41 20.83
N ARG A 127 3.07 -3.27 21.50
CA ARG A 127 1.79 -2.68 21.86
C ARG A 127 0.93 -2.35 20.64
N SER A 128 1.54 -1.82 19.58
CA SER A 128 0.83 -1.51 18.33
C SER A 128 0.22 -2.76 17.72
N ILE A 129 0.95 -3.88 17.68
CA ILE A 129 0.46 -5.18 17.17
C ILE A 129 -0.70 -5.70 18.01
N GLU A 130 -0.55 -5.71 19.35
CA GLU A 130 -1.60 -6.15 20.29
C GLU A 130 -2.88 -5.34 20.10
N HIS A 131 -2.77 -4.01 20.01
CA HIS A 131 -3.91 -3.13 19.79
C HIS A 131 -4.53 -3.34 18.40
N SER A 132 -3.74 -3.60 17.35
CA SER A 132 -4.23 -3.93 16.02
C SER A 132 -5.03 -5.23 16.02
N LEU A 133 -4.53 -6.27 16.68
CA LEU A 133 -5.25 -7.55 16.81
C LEU A 133 -6.59 -7.38 17.53
N LEU A 134 -6.64 -6.56 18.60
CA LEU A 134 -7.90 -6.26 19.30
C LEU A 134 -8.90 -5.50 18.42
N ARG A 135 -8.44 -4.53 17.60
CA ARG A 135 -9.31 -3.78 16.69
C ARG A 135 -9.81 -4.63 15.51
N ILE A 136 -8.92 -5.43 14.93
CA ILE A 136 -9.24 -6.33 13.81
C ILE A 136 -10.09 -7.51 14.28
N GLY A 137 -9.86 -8.01 15.50
CA GLY A 137 -10.59 -9.16 16.06
C GLY A 137 -10.26 -10.48 15.35
N LEU A 138 -9.06 -10.62 14.79
CA LEU A 138 -8.52 -11.86 14.22
C LEU A 138 -7.42 -12.42 15.13
N ASP A 139 -7.08 -13.69 14.90
CA ASP A 139 -6.11 -14.44 15.70
C ASP A 139 -4.65 -14.08 15.45
N ARG A 140 -4.34 -13.53 14.28
CA ARG A 140 -2.97 -13.19 13.87
C ARG A 140 -2.93 -12.16 12.74
N LEU A 141 -1.78 -11.48 12.62
CA LEU A 141 -1.34 -10.79 11.41
C LEU A 141 -0.36 -11.71 10.67
N ASP A 142 -0.45 -11.76 9.34
CA ASP A 142 0.54 -12.51 8.53
C ASP A 142 1.76 -11.65 8.24
N ILE A 143 1.56 -10.35 8.01
CA ILE A 143 2.61 -9.38 7.69
C ILE A 143 2.49 -8.18 8.64
N VAL A 144 3.63 -7.72 9.16
CA VAL A 144 3.72 -6.48 9.93
C VAL A 144 4.79 -5.58 9.33
N LEU A 145 4.43 -4.30 9.08
CA LEU A 145 5.29 -3.33 8.42
C LEU A 145 5.65 -2.16 9.35
N ILE A 146 6.91 -1.73 9.37
CA ILE A 146 7.32 -0.44 9.95
C ILE A 146 6.79 0.67 9.03
N HIS A 147 5.95 1.57 9.56
CA HIS A 147 5.16 2.51 8.78
C HIS A 147 5.70 3.93 8.83
N ASP A 148 5.73 4.57 7.66
CA ASP A 148 5.96 6.01 7.50
C ASP A 148 7.20 6.53 8.27
N CYS A 149 8.24 5.72 8.37
CA CYS A 149 9.52 6.14 8.95
C CYS A 149 10.40 6.78 7.87
N ASP A 150 9.93 7.89 7.31
CA ASP A 150 10.48 8.57 6.13
C ASP A 150 10.53 10.09 6.29
N VAL A 151 11.14 10.77 5.32
CA VAL A 151 11.25 12.24 5.32
C VAL A 151 9.89 12.88 5.05
N TRP A 152 9.06 12.23 4.25
CA TRP A 152 7.70 12.70 3.97
C TRP A 152 6.89 12.91 5.26
N THR A 153 7.00 11.98 6.19
CA THR A 153 6.23 11.98 7.44
C THR A 153 6.88 12.81 8.54
N HIS A 154 8.20 12.71 8.70
CA HIS A 154 8.91 13.27 9.85
C HIS A 154 9.72 14.53 9.54
N GLY A 155 9.85 14.89 8.26
CA GLY A 155 10.76 15.95 7.84
C GLY A 155 12.24 15.51 7.85
N ARG A 156 13.10 16.37 7.28
CA ARG A 156 14.52 16.03 7.07
C ARG A 156 15.30 15.84 8.38
N ASP A 157 14.96 16.61 9.40
CA ASP A 157 15.71 16.61 10.66
C ASP A 157 15.39 15.39 11.52
N ASP A 158 14.12 14.99 11.56
CA ASP A 158 13.65 13.88 12.42
C ASP A 158 13.68 12.50 11.76
N ALA A 159 13.66 12.40 10.43
CA ALA A 159 13.64 11.09 9.74
C ALA A 159 14.87 10.23 10.06
N GLY A 160 16.05 10.83 10.26
CA GLY A 160 17.26 10.12 10.64
C GLY A 160 17.20 9.50 12.04
N PRO A 161 16.87 10.28 13.07
CA PRO A 161 16.60 9.77 14.43
C PRO A 161 15.52 8.70 14.46
N ARG A 162 14.39 8.90 13.78
CA ARG A 162 13.29 7.91 13.72
C ARG A 162 13.71 6.61 13.06
N PHE A 163 14.49 6.65 11.99
CA PHE A 163 15.05 5.46 11.37
C PHE A 163 15.94 4.66 12.35
N LYS A 164 16.80 5.35 13.12
CA LYS A 164 17.65 4.69 14.13
C LYS A 164 16.82 4.04 15.23
N GLU A 165 15.79 4.73 15.72
CA GLU A 165 14.82 4.21 16.68
C GLU A 165 14.13 2.96 16.13
N ALA A 166 13.63 3.02 14.89
CA ALA A 166 12.94 1.92 14.23
C ALA A 166 13.83 0.68 14.07
N MET A 167 15.09 0.85 13.69
CA MET A 167 16.01 -0.29 13.52
C MET A 167 16.46 -0.87 14.87
N ALA A 168 16.65 -0.04 15.89
CA ALA A 168 17.08 -0.50 17.22
C ALA A 168 15.92 -1.10 18.05
N GLY A 169 14.67 -0.71 17.78
CA GLY A 169 13.49 -1.12 18.53
C GLY A 169 12.51 -1.96 17.70
N ALA A 170 11.76 -1.31 16.82
CA ALA A 170 10.70 -1.94 16.03
C ALA A 170 11.19 -3.14 15.20
N TYR A 171 12.32 -2.99 14.48
CA TYR A 171 12.89 -4.10 13.70
C TYR A 171 13.23 -5.30 14.59
N VAL A 172 13.82 -5.06 15.77
CA VAL A 172 14.18 -6.13 16.73
C VAL A 172 12.94 -6.88 17.23
N ALA A 173 11.86 -6.14 17.52
CA ALA A 173 10.58 -6.75 17.92
C ALA A 173 9.99 -7.60 16.77
N LEU A 174 9.94 -7.05 15.55
CA LEU A 174 9.39 -7.75 14.39
C LEU A 174 10.23 -8.99 14.02
N ASP A 175 11.55 -8.89 14.03
CA ASP A 175 12.45 -10.02 13.75
C ASP A 175 12.27 -11.16 14.78
N LYS A 176 12.09 -10.82 16.06
CA LYS A 176 11.75 -11.80 17.09
C LYS A 176 10.42 -12.51 16.76
N LEU A 177 9.35 -11.76 16.49
CA LEU A 177 8.04 -12.32 16.16
C LEU A 177 8.07 -13.21 14.90
N ARG A 178 8.84 -12.83 13.88
CA ARG A 178 9.06 -13.65 12.69
C ARG A 178 9.79 -14.95 13.00
N ARG A 179 10.90 -14.90 13.79
CA ARG A 179 11.66 -16.09 14.18
C ARG A 179 10.82 -17.06 15.04
N GLU A 180 9.95 -16.53 15.87
CA GLU A 180 9.00 -17.29 16.69
C GLU A 180 7.74 -17.74 15.91
N LYS A 181 7.65 -17.39 14.62
CA LYS A 181 6.52 -17.69 13.73
C LYS A 181 5.17 -17.14 14.21
N VAL A 182 5.18 -16.09 15.04
CA VAL A 182 3.98 -15.34 15.42
C VAL A 182 3.44 -14.55 14.25
N VAL A 183 4.35 -14.02 13.40
CA VAL A 183 4.04 -13.44 12.09
C VAL A 183 4.81 -14.19 11.01
N LYS A 184 4.26 -14.28 9.79
CA LYS A 184 4.93 -14.96 8.67
C LYS A 184 6.03 -14.12 8.04
N ALA A 185 5.79 -12.82 7.90
CA ALA A 185 6.73 -11.91 7.25
C ALA A 185 6.76 -10.56 7.94
N ILE A 186 7.90 -9.89 7.83
CA ILE A 186 8.12 -8.53 8.33
C ILE A 186 8.61 -7.62 7.23
N GLY A 187 8.33 -6.33 7.35
CA GLY A 187 8.72 -5.38 6.33
C GLY A 187 8.62 -3.92 6.76
N PHE A 188 8.54 -3.07 5.76
CA PHE A 188 8.34 -1.63 5.95
C PHE A 188 7.35 -1.10 4.90
N GLY A 189 6.64 0.01 5.25
CA GLY A 189 5.70 0.71 4.36
C GLY A 189 6.10 2.18 4.26
N ILE A 190 6.61 2.61 3.09
CA ILE A 190 7.36 3.87 2.89
C ILE A 190 6.92 4.58 1.62
N ASN A 191 6.92 5.92 1.65
CA ASN A 191 6.51 6.79 0.54
C ASN A 191 7.68 7.25 -0.35
N GLU A 192 8.92 6.85 -0.08
CA GLU A 192 10.12 7.32 -0.75
C GLU A 192 11.02 6.16 -1.18
N ALA A 193 11.40 6.10 -2.47
CA ALA A 193 12.26 5.05 -3.00
C ALA A 193 13.64 4.97 -2.29
N GLY A 194 14.27 6.12 -2.03
CA GLY A 194 15.57 6.18 -1.32
C GLY A 194 15.50 5.67 0.11
N THR A 195 14.41 5.95 0.83
CA THR A 195 14.18 5.43 2.17
C THR A 195 13.89 3.92 2.13
N CYS A 196 13.19 3.41 1.11
CA CYS A 196 13.06 1.96 0.89
C CYS A 196 14.43 1.27 0.73
N VAL A 197 15.33 1.86 -0.06
CA VAL A 197 16.72 1.36 -0.20
C VAL A 197 17.43 1.32 1.14
N LYS A 198 17.31 2.37 1.94
CA LYS A 198 17.94 2.48 3.25
C LYS A 198 17.48 1.36 4.20
N PHE A 199 16.18 1.09 4.28
CA PHE A 199 15.64 -0.03 5.07
C PHE A 199 16.10 -1.38 4.52
N ALA A 200 15.98 -1.59 3.21
CA ALA A 200 16.37 -2.85 2.57
C ALA A 200 17.84 -3.21 2.81
N ARG A 201 18.75 -2.20 2.91
CA ARG A 201 20.17 -2.42 3.23
C ARG A 201 20.42 -2.63 4.72
N ALA A 202 19.59 -2.09 5.59
CA ALA A 202 19.82 -2.09 7.03
C ALA A 202 19.29 -3.34 7.75
N GLY A 203 18.37 -4.09 7.13
CA GLY A 203 17.76 -5.26 7.78
C GLY A 203 17.39 -6.37 6.80
N ASP A 204 17.06 -7.51 7.38
CA ASP A 204 16.61 -8.71 6.66
C ASP A 204 15.08 -8.74 6.63
N PHE A 205 14.50 -7.89 5.80
CA PHE A 205 13.06 -7.82 5.59
C PHE A 205 12.61 -8.82 4.51
N ASP A 206 11.37 -9.30 4.64
CA ASP A 206 10.74 -10.24 3.70
C ASP A 206 9.95 -9.48 2.62
N VAL A 207 9.28 -8.41 3.02
CA VAL A 207 8.41 -7.62 2.15
C VAL A 207 8.66 -6.13 2.31
N ALA A 208 8.33 -5.37 1.28
CA ALA A 208 8.26 -3.92 1.37
C ALA A 208 6.98 -3.42 0.73
N MET A 209 6.31 -2.45 1.34
CA MET A 209 5.25 -1.68 0.70
C MET A 209 5.82 -0.34 0.27
N MET A 210 5.85 -0.09 -1.04
CA MET A 210 6.28 1.18 -1.62
C MET A 210 5.08 1.91 -2.21
N ALA A 211 4.84 3.14 -1.74
CA ALA A 211 3.68 3.91 -2.16
C ALA A 211 4.03 4.97 -3.20
N GLY A 212 3.36 4.95 -4.35
CA GLY A 212 3.39 6.00 -5.37
C GLY A 212 4.68 6.15 -6.17
N ARG A 213 5.71 5.30 -5.95
CA ARG A 213 7.05 5.44 -6.55
C ARG A 213 7.36 4.39 -7.63
N TYR A 214 6.34 3.64 -8.05
CA TYR A 214 6.37 2.81 -9.25
C TYR A 214 4.97 2.77 -9.88
N SER A 215 4.74 3.70 -10.79
CA SER A 215 3.50 3.91 -11.52
C SER A 215 3.80 4.41 -12.94
N LEU A 216 2.79 4.66 -13.78
CA LEU A 216 3.00 5.28 -15.09
C LEU A 216 3.59 6.70 -15.00
N LEU A 217 3.39 7.41 -13.88
CA LEU A 217 3.88 8.79 -13.68
C LEU A 217 5.20 8.86 -12.93
N ASP A 218 5.44 7.95 -12.00
CA ASP A 218 6.65 7.95 -11.17
C ASP A 218 7.28 6.54 -11.18
N GLN A 219 8.52 6.46 -11.67
CA GLN A 219 9.28 5.21 -11.75
C GLN A 219 10.60 5.31 -10.97
N THR A 220 10.66 6.17 -9.96
CA THR A 220 11.87 6.36 -9.13
C THR A 220 12.26 5.08 -8.38
N GLY A 221 11.31 4.22 -8.05
CA GLY A 221 11.57 2.91 -7.46
C GLY A 221 12.37 1.96 -8.37
N LEU A 222 12.30 2.15 -9.69
CA LEU A 222 12.99 1.32 -10.67
C LEU A 222 14.53 1.50 -10.65
N GLN A 223 15.01 2.68 -10.22
CA GLN A 223 16.42 3.03 -10.32
C GLN A 223 17.30 2.18 -9.40
N GLU A 224 16.89 1.95 -8.18
CA GLU A 224 17.71 1.26 -7.18
C GLU A 224 16.89 0.28 -6.32
N PHE A 225 15.72 0.67 -5.85
CA PHE A 225 14.98 -0.12 -4.88
C PHE A 225 14.45 -1.45 -5.44
N LEU A 226 13.80 -1.45 -6.59
CA LEU A 226 13.23 -2.67 -7.17
C LEU A 226 14.30 -3.70 -7.59
N PRO A 227 15.44 -3.28 -8.20
CA PRO A 227 16.58 -4.18 -8.39
C PRO A 227 17.12 -4.78 -7.08
N LEU A 228 17.32 -3.95 -6.05
CA LEU A 228 17.77 -4.40 -4.73
C LEU A 228 16.78 -5.36 -4.07
N ALA A 229 15.48 -5.11 -4.18
CA ALA A 229 14.43 -5.99 -3.66
C ALA A 229 14.50 -7.37 -4.34
N SER A 230 14.66 -7.39 -5.67
CA SER A 230 14.84 -8.63 -6.44
C SER A 230 16.09 -9.40 -6.02
N GLU A 231 17.24 -8.71 -5.88
CA GLU A 231 18.50 -9.29 -5.43
C GLU A 231 18.38 -9.94 -4.04
N LYS A 232 17.67 -9.27 -3.12
CA LYS A 232 17.47 -9.75 -1.75
C LYS A 232 16.33 -10.76 -1.61
N GLY A 233 15.60 -11.07 -2.68
CA GLY A 233 14.43 -11.96 -2.65
C GLY A 233 13.27 -11.38 -1.85
N MET A 234 13.15 -10.05 -1.75
CA MET A 234 12.05 -9.37 -1.07
C MET A 234 10.84 -9.26 -2.00
N GLY A 235 9.65 -9.58 -1.47
CA GLY A 235 8.40 -9.27 -2.16
C GLY A 235 8.04 -7.79 -2.05
N VAL A 236 7.63 -7.17 -3.16
CA VAL A 236 7.18 -5.77 -3.14
C VAL A 236 5.67 -5.70 -3.26
N MET A 237 5.03 -5.08 -2.29
CA MET A 237 3.63 -4.66 -2.33
C MET A 237 3.59 -3.21 -2.80
N LEU A 238 2.95 -2.92 -3.92
CA LEU A 238 2.82 -1.56 -4.41
C LEU A 238 1.51 -0.94 -3.93
N ALA A 239 1.59 0.26 -3.36
CA ALA A 239 0.43 1.08 -3.04
C ALA A 239 0.46 2.38 -3.84
N GLY A 240 -0.66 3.10 -3.90
CA GLY A 240 -0.74 4.41 -4.54
C GLY A 240 -0.44 4.41 -6.04
N VAL A 241 -0.63 3.30 -6.75
CA VAL A 241 -0.32 3.16 -8.19
C VAL A 241 -1.17 4.05 -9.10
N PHE A 242 -2.28 4.57 -8.58
CA PHE A 242 -3.10 5.56 -9.28
C PHE A 242 -2.72 7.01 -8.97
N ASN A 243 -1.64 7.27 -8.22
CA ASN A 243 -1.13 8.61 -7.88
C ASN A 243 -2.25 9.57 -7.44
N SER A 244 -2.86 9.27 -6.28
CA SER A 244 -4.01 10.02 -5.71
C SER A 244 -5.26 10.04 -6.61
N GLY A 245 -5.39 9.08 -7.51
CA GLY A 245 -6.57 8.87 -8.35
C GLY A 245 -6.46 9.38 -9.79
N ILE A 246 -5.47 10.23 -10.14
CA ILE A 246 -5.35 10.78 -11.49
C ILE A 246 -5.20 9.70 -12.57
N LEU A 247 -4.50 8.59 -12.28
CA LEU A 247 -4.38 7.45 -13.20
C LEU A 247 -5.63 6.54 -13.21
N ALA A 248 -6.58 6.77 -12.31
CA ALA A 248 -7.88 6.09 -12.34
C ALA A 248 -8.96 6.91 -13.07
N THR A 249 -8.93 8.25 -12.93
CA THR A 249 -9.95 9.16 -13.48
C THR A 249 -9.51 9.84 -14.76
N GLY A 250 -8.22 9.88 -15.04
CA GLY A 250 -7.65 10.63 -16.16
C GLY A 250 -7.45 12.11 -15.87
N SER A 251 -7.16 12.87 -16.94
CA SER A 251 -6.83 14.29 -16.91
C SER A 251 -8.06 15.20 -16.79
N ILE A 252 -8.94 14.93 -15.81
CA ILE A 252 -10.14 15.75 -15.55
C ILE A 252 -9.81 16.99 -14.69
N PRO A 253 -10.62 18.07 -14.76
CA PRO A 253 -10.46 19.22 -13.88
C PRO A 253 -10.50 18.82 -12.41
N GLY A 254 -9.52 19.30 -11.61
CA GLY A 254 -9.43 18.98 -10.19
C GLY A 254 -8.81 17.63 -9.86
N ALA A 255 -8.33 16.88 -10.86
CA ALA A 255 -7.58 15.64 -10.61
C ALA A 255 -6.43 15.87 -9.62
N LYS A 256 -6.14 14.87 -8.78
CA LYS A 256 -5.15 14.98 -7.71
C LYS A 256 -3.91 14.14 -8.02
N PHE A 257 -2.75 14.71 -7.68
CA PHE A 257 -1.45 14.05 -7.67
C PHE A 257 -0.73 14.36 -6.36
N ASP A 258 -0.13 13.38 -5.71
CA ASP A 258 0.51 13.51 -4.39
C ASP A 258 -0.39 14.26 -3.37
N TYR A 259 -1.70 13.90 -3.33
CA TYR A 259 -2.76 14.45 -2.47
C TYR A 259 -3.14 15.91 -2.71
N ALA A 260 -2.52 16.61 -3.67
CA ALA A 260 -2.84 17.98 -4.08
C ALA A 260 -3.49 18.01 -5.46
N VAL A 261 -3.96 19.19 -5.88
CA VAL A 261 -4.38 19.41 -7.28
C VAL A 261 -3.17 19.17 -8.18
N ALA A 262 -3.36 18.36 -9.21
CA ALA A 262 -2.27 17.98 -10.13
C ALA A 262 -1.70 19.21 -10.84
N PRO A 263 -0.36 19.39 -10.85
CA PRO A 263 0.31 20.42 -11.63
C PRO A 263 0.05 20.25 -13.16
N GLU A 264 0.11 21.34 -13.92
CA GLU A 264 -0.13 21.33 -15.35
C GLU A 264 0.78 20.34 -16.10
N ALA A 265 2.04 20.24 -15.71
CA ALA A 265 2.98 19.28 -16.32
C ALA A 265 2.51 17.81 -16.15
N ILE A 266 1.97 17.48 -14.99
CA ILE A 266 1.39 16.14 -14.71
C ILE A 266 0.12 15.95 -15.54
N MET A 267 -0.76 16.95 -15.59
CA MET A 267 -1.98 16.90 -16.41
C MET A 267 -1.67 16.67 -17.89
N THR A 268 -0.65 17.35 -18.42
CA THR A 268 -0.20 17.18 -19.81
C THR A 268 0.32 15.75 -20.03
N ARG A 269 1.18 15.26 -19.15
CA ARG A 269 1.71 13.89 -19.24
C ARG A 269 0.61 12.82 -19.18
N VAL A 270 -0.39 13.04 -18.32
CA VAL A 270 -1.56 12.12 -18.24
C VAL A 270 -2.33 12.12 -19.56
N LYS A 271 -2.60 13.29 -20.17
CA LYS A 271 -3.25 13.39 -21.49
C LYS A 271 -2.49 12.65 -22.59
N GLU A 272 -1.18 12.75 -22.60
CA GLU A 272 -0.33 12.03 -23.55
C GLU A 272 -0.44 10.51 -23.36
N ILE A 273 -0.42 10.04 -22.12
CA ILE A 273 -0.62 8.61 -21.80
C ILE A 273 -2.02 8.14 -22.20
N GLU A 274 -3.06 8.93 -21.89
CA GLU A 274 -4.46 8.63 -22.30
C GLU A 274 -4.60 8.50 -23.82
N GLU A 275 -3.94 9.37 -24.59
CA GLU A 275 -3.97 9.32 -26.05
C GLU A 275 -3.32 8.02 -26.57
N VAL A 276 -2.21 7.59 -25.99
CA VAL A 276 -1.60 6.30 -26.34
C VAL A 276 -2.55 5.15 -25.98
N CYS A 277 -3.09 5.14 -24.77
CA CYS A 277 -4.04 4.11 -24.30
C CYS A 277 -5.26 4.02 -25.22
N ARG A 278 -5.83 5.16 -25.62
CA ARG A 278 -7.00 5.23 -26.51
C ARG A 278 -6.74 4.58 -27.88
N ARG A 279 -5.56 4.76 -28.45
CA ARG A 279 -5.15 4.11 -29.72
C ARG A 279 -5.12 2.59 -29.62
N HIS A 280 -4.85 2.07 -28.43
CA HIS A 280 -4.82 0.63 -28.14
C HIS A 280 -6.14 0.10 -27.53
N HIS A 281 -7.20 0.92 -27.48
CA HIS A 281 -8.51 0.55 -26.93
C HIS A 281 -8.47 0.08 -25.45
N VAL A 282 -7.55 0.63 -24.65
CA VAL A 282 -7.43 0.39 -23.22
C VAL A 282 -7.63 1.68 -22.44
N THR A 283 -8.07 1.56 -21.18
CA THR A 283 -8.16 2.72 -20.28
C THR A 283 -6.80 2.98 -19.60
N ILE A 284 -6.54 4.25 -19.26
CA ILE A 284 -5.33 4.61 -18.49
C ILE A 284 -5.27 3.85 -17.16
N ARG A 285 -6.42 3.59 -16.54
CA ARG A 285 -6.56 2.85 -15.28
C ARG A 285 -6.09 1.40 -15.42
N GLN A 286 -6.50 0.73 -16.50
CA GLN A 286 -6.04 -0.63 -16.84
C GLN A 286 -4.53 -0.65 -17.09
N ALA A 287 -4.03 0.27 -17.91
CA ALA A 287 -2.61 0.39 -18.20
C ALA A 287 -1.79 0.65 -16.92
N ALA A 288 -2.23 1.54 -16.02
CA ALA A 288 -1.54 1.84 -14.78
C ALA A 288 -1.43 0.62 -13.85
N LEU A 289 -2.51 -0.14 -13.74
CA LEU A 289 -2.54 -1.34 -12.90
C LEU A 289 -1.68 -2.47 -13.49
N GLN A 290 -1.81 -2.74 -14.78
CA GLN A 290 -1.04 -3.79 -15.45
C GLN A 290 0.46 -3.48 -15.52
N PHE A 291 0.83 -2.20 -15.67
CA PHE A 291 2.23 -1.78 -15.55
C PHE A 291 2.80 -2.12 -14.16
N ALA A 292 2.08 -1.79 -13.11
CA ALA A 292 2.52 -2.06 -11.75
C ALA A 292 2.64 -3.57 -11.47
N ILE A 293 1.68 -4.37 -11.95
CA ILE A 293 1.67 -5.83 -11.80
C ILE A 293 2.82 -6.49 -12.59
N ALA A 294 3.23 -5.93 -13.73
CA ALA A 294 4.20 -6.57 -14.62
C ALA A 294 5.61 -6.71 -14.02
N HIS A 295 5.98 -5.94 -13.00
CA HIS A 295 7.32 -6.01 -12.42
C HIS A 295 7.51 -7.31 -11.61
N PRO A 296 8.58 -8.10 -11.86
CA PRO A 296 8.77 -9.43 -11.25
C PRO A 296 8.95 -9.42 -9.73
N ALA A 297 9.47 -8.33 -9.14
CA ALA A 297 9.57 -8.18 -7.69
C ALA A 297 8.21 -7.91 -7.02
N VAL A 298 7.19 -7.48 -7.78
CA VAL A 298 5.88 -7.11 -7.24
C VAL A 298 5.06 -8.38 -6.96
N VAL A 299 4.70 -8.58 -5.71
CA VAL A 299 3.88 -9.71 -5.27
C VAL A 299 2.39 -9.36 -5.21
N SER A 300 2.07 -8.09 -4.99
CA SER A 300 0.67 -7.60 -5.00
C SER A 300 0.63 -6.09 -5.23
N VAL A 301 -0.41 -5.62 -5.88
CA VAL A 301 -0.76 -4.19 -5.93
C VAL A 301 -1.93 -3.95 -5.00
N VAL A 302 -1.70 -3.16 -3.94
CA VAL A 302 -2.68 -2.92 -2.88
C VAL A 302 -3.50 -1.67 -3.23
N LEU A 303 -4.75 -1.89 -3.60
CA LEU A 303 -5.65 -0.88 -4.14
C LEU A 303 -6.67 -0.45 -3.11
N GLY A 304 -6.84 0.86 -2.92
CA GLY A 304 -7.94 1.42 -2.16
C GLY A 304 -9.28 1.24 -2.88
N ALA A 305 -10.35 1.08 -2.10
CA ALA A 305 -11.73 1.10 -2.57
C ALA A 305 -12.64 1.55 -1.42
N VAL A 306 -13.71 2.30 -1.74
CA VAL A 306 -14.73 2.74 -0.77
C VAL A 306 -16.08 2.05 -1.00
N THR A 307 -16.27 1.38 -2.15
CA THR A 307 -17.48 0.65 -2.50
C THR A 307 -17.18 -0.76 -3.02
N PRO A 308 -18.14 -1.70 -2.90
CA PRO A 308 -18.04 -3.03 -3.51
C PRO A 308 -17.80 -2.99 -5.02
N ASP A 309 -18.36 -2.02 -5.73
CA ASP A 309 -18.21 -1.92 -7.20
C ASP A 309 -16.80 -1.48 -7.60
N GLU A 310 -16.16 -0.61 -6.81
CA GLU A 310 -14.74 -0.28 -7.02
C GLU A 310 -13.84 -1.50 -6.84
N VAL A 311 -14.14 -2.38 -5.89
CA VAL A 311 -13.39 -3.64 -5.72
C VAL A 311 -13.55 -4.53 -6.95
N LYS A 312 -14.77 -4.70 -7.48
CA LYS A 312 -15.02 -5.47 -8.71
C LYS A 312 -14.24 -4.89 -9.89
N ALA A 313 -14.27 -3.56 -10.03
CA ALA A 313 -13.54 -2.87 -11.08
C ALA A 313 -12.02 -3.05 -10.95
N ASN A 314 -11.46 -2.94 -9.73
CA ASN A 314 -10.05 -3.20 -9.46
C ASN A 314 -9.63 -4.62 -9.86
N VAL A 315 -10.44 -5.62 -9.48
CA VAL A 315 -10.17 -7.03 -9.80
C VAL A 315 -10.31 -7.30 -11.30
N HIS A 316 -11.31 -6.70 -11.96
CA HIS A 316 -11.46 -6.78 -13.41
C HIS A 316 -10.23 -6.25 -14.13
N ASP A 317 -9.81 -5.02 -13.82
CA ASP A 317 -8.69 -4.36 -14.49
C ASP A 317 -7.35 -5.06 -14.21
N ALA A 318 -7.20 -5.70 -13.04
CA ALA A 318 -6.04 -6.53 -12.73
C ALA A 318 -5.98 -7.85 -13.56
N SER A 319 -7.04 -8.19 -14.27
CA SER A 319 -7.15 -9.43 -15.06
C SER A 319 -7.19 -9.18 -16.57
N VAL A 320 -7.16 -7.92 -17.02
CA VAL A 320 -7.17 -7.56 -18.43
C VAL A 320 -5.78 -7.72 -19.04
N GLU A 321 -5.70 -8.42 -20.16
CA GLU A 321 -4.46 -8.52 -20.92
C GLU A 321 -4.19 -7.23 -21.70
N MET A 322 -2.95 -6.77 -21.71
CA MET A 322 -2.53 -5.57 -22.41
C MET A 322 -1.80 -5.93 -23.72
N PRO A 323 -2.06 -5.22 -24.83
CA PRO A 323 -1.30 -5.43 -26.05
C PRO A 323 0.16 -4.98 -25.87
N ALA A 324 1.11 -5.80 -26.29
CA ALA A 324 2.55 -5.49 -26.19
C ALA A 324 2.93 -4.18 -26.89
N SER A 325 2.22 -3.84 -27.98
CA SER A 325 2.39 -2.58 -28.72
C SER A 325 2.09 -1.33 -27.89
N LEU A 326 1.18 -1.40 -26.90
CA LEU A 326 0.92 -0.30 -25.96
C LEU A 326 2.22 0.13 -25.23
N TRP A 327 2.94 -0.85 -24.71
CA TRP A 327 4.17 -0.60 -23.95
C TRP A 327 5.29 -0.06 -24.83
N SER A 328 5.41 -0.58 -26.05
CA SER A 328 6.37 -0.09 -27.03
C SER A 328 6.10 1.37 -27.41
N ASP A 329 4.83 1.74 -27.61
CA ASP A 329 4.45 3.11 -27.95
C ASP A 329 4.70 4.06 -26.77
N LEU A 330 4.36 3.66 -25.54
CA LEU A 330 4.63 4.47 -24.33
C LEU A 330 6.13 4.70 -24.14
N LYS A 331 6.97 3.67 -24.37
CA LYS A 331 8.44 3.79 -24.29
C LYS A 331 9.00 4.69 -25.39
N THR A 332 8.53 4.52 -26.62
CA THR A 332 8.95 5.35 -27.77
C THR A 332 8.59 6.82 -27.59
N ALA A 333 7.43 7.10 -26.97
CA ALA A 333 6.99 8.44 -26.64
C ALA A 333 7.68 9.04 -25.40
N ASN A 334 8.64 8.35 -24.77
CA ASN A 334 9.27 8.72 -23.51
C ASN A 334 8.29 8.94 -22.34
N LEU A 335 7.12 8.32 -22.41
CA LEU A 335 6.12 8.31 -21.34
C LEU A 335 6.37 7.19 -20.32
N LEU A 336 7.18 6.22 -20.68
CA LEU A 336 7.59 5.10 -19.84
C LEU A 336 9.10 4.87 -19.96
N ASN A 337 9.75 4.55 -18.84
CA ASN A 337 11.17 4.21 -18.84
C ASN A 337 11.42 2.95 -19.73
N SER A 338 12.39 3.03 -20.63
CA SER A 338 12.71 1.94 -21.54
C SER A 338 13.10 0.64 -20.83
N ALA A 339 13.74 0.72 -19.65
CA ALA A 339 14.14 -0.41 -18.84
C ALA A 339 13.00 -0.99 -17.98
N ALA A 340 11.82 -0.34 -17.91
CA ALA A 340 10.72 -0.83 -17.09
C ALA A 340 10.20 -2.17 -17.63
N PRO A 341 10.10 -3.23 -16.79
CA PRO A 341 9.42 -4.47 -17.16
C PRO A 341 7.97 -4.22 -17.53
N THR A 342 7.51 -4.86 -18.58
CA THR A 342 6.12 -4.79 -19.07
C THR A 342 5.63 -6.18 -19.43
N ALA A 343 4.33 -6.43 -19.29
CA ALA A 343 3.70 -7.66 -19.75
C ALA A 343 3.63 -7.70 -21.30
N GLY A 344 3.88 -8.84 -21.90
CA GLY A 344 3.80 -9.08 -23.35
C GLY A 344 5.05 -9.69 -23.91
#